data_8ba78ce0cf203242d066566b332050d1
#
_entry.id   8ba78ce0cf203242d066566b332050d1
#
_cell.length_a   1.000
_cell.length_b   1.000
_cell.length_c   1.000
_cell.angle_alpha   90.00
_cell.angle_beta   90.00
_cell.angle_gamma   90.00
#
_symmetry.space_group_name_H-M   'P 1'
#
loop_
_entity.id
_entity.type
_entity.pdbx_description
1 polymer ?
#
loop_
_entity_poly.entity_id
_entity_poly.type
_entity_poly.pdbx_seq_one_letter_code
_entity_poly.pdbx_strand_id
1 'polypeptide(L)'
;VCGLSRVVKSNAQVAFDNVALWHERDISHSSAERVAQADSFIALDHMFQCLIRVIDGLQLYPARMMANLNKTRGLIFSSKVLLALVDTGITREDAYAIVQENAMATWREVQDCVSGPTFKERLEADPRCTVSQEKLDEIFDPWDFLTRIDTVFDRLEQLSFE
;
A
#
# COMPACT_ATOMS: atom_id res chain seq x y z
N VAL A 1 -9.08 15.15 -10.84
CA VAL A 1 -7.77 14.53 -11.10
C VAL A 1 -7.92 13.26 -11.94
N CYS A 2 -8.56 12.19 -11.46
CA CYS A 2 -8.63 10.88 -12.15
C CYS A 2 -9.23 10.93 -13.57
N GLY A 3 -10.19 11.81 -13.85
CA GLY A 3 -10.75 11.99 -15.19
C GLY A 3 -9.74 12.63 -16.16
N LEU A 4 -9.14 13.74 -15.74
CA LEU A 4 -8.16 14.46 -16.56
C LEU A 4 -6.87 13.68 -16.78
N SER A 5 -6.47 12.83 -15.84
CA SER A 5 -5.31 11.95 -16.03
C SER A 5 -5.44 11.04 -17.26
N ARG A 6 -6.67 10.64 -17.63
CA ARG A 6 -6.93 9.84 -18.82
C ARG A 6 -6.68 10.64 -20.09
N VAL A 7 -7.04 11.93 -20.09
CA VAL A 7 -6.81 12.85 -21.22
C VAL A 7 -5.31 13.04 -21.42
N VAL A 8 -4.56 13.35 -20.34
CA VAL A 8 -3.11 13.53 -20.41
C VAL A 8 -2.41 12.25 -20.88
N LYS A 9 -2.85 11.09 -20.41
CA LYS A 9 -2.32 9.79 -20.91
C LYS A 9 -2.62 9.56 -22.38
N SER A 10 -3.80 9.94 -22.85
CA SER A 10 -4.14 9.87 -24.28
C SER A 10 -3.28 10.80 -25.11
N ASN A 11 -3.01 12.01 -24.63
CA ASN A 11 -2.16 12.97 -25.31
C ASN A 11 -0.68 12.51 -25.38
N ALA A 12 -0.22 11.75 -24.39
CA ALA A 12 1.10 11.12 -24.45
C ALA A 12 1.24 10.15 -25.64
N GLN A 13 0.16 9.46 -26.04
CA GLN A 13 0.17 8.60 -27.22
C GLN A 13 0.45 9.42 -28.50
N VAL A 14 -0.13 10.61 -28.61
CA VAL A 14 0.16 11.54 -29.73
C VAL A 14 1.65 11.86 -29.81
N ALA A 15 2.29 12.08 -28.66
CA ALA A 15 3.73 12.35 -28.62
C ALA A 15 4.56 11.14 -29.08
N PHE A 16 4.15 9.92 -28.71
CA PHE A 16 4.81 8.70 -29.20
C PHE A 16 4.65 8.51 -30.71
N ASP A 17 3.47 8.79 -31.26
CA ASP A 17 3.23 8.70 -32.71
C ASP A 17 4.05 9.75 -33.47
N ASN A 18 4.35 10.89 -32.86
CA ASN A 18 5.16 11.96 -33.43
C ASN A 18 6.69 11.68 -33.38
N VAL A 19 7.14 10.54 -32.84
CA VAL A 19 8.56 10.15 -32.88
C VAL A 19 8.99 9.81 -34.29
N ALA A 20 8.10 9.26 -35.13
CA ALA A 20 8.39 8.94 -36.53
C ALA A 20 8.43 10.22 -37.36
N LEU A 21 9.55 10.47 -38.01
CA LEU A 21 9.77 11.65 -38.84
C LEU A 21 9.80 11.28 -40.31
N TRP A 22 9.29 12.18 -41.18
CA TRP A 22 9.55 12.16 -42.62
C TRP A 22 10.83 12.98 -42.91
N HIS A 23 11.89 12.31 -43.35
CA HIS A 23 13.22 12.87 -43.42
C HIS A 23 13.70 13.43 -42.07
N GLU A 24 14.03 14.71 -41.98
CA GLU A 24 14.51 15.33 -40.73
C GLU A 24 13.37 16.00 -39.92
N ARG A 25 12.20 16.21 -40.53
CA ARG A 25 11.05 16.85 -39.90
C ARG A 25 9.75 16.47 -40.57
N ASP A 26 8.69 16.30 -39.76
CA ASP A 26 7.34 16.17 -40.22
C ASP A 26 6.47 17.33 -39.68
N ILE A 27 5.95 18.15 -40.61
CA ILE A 27 5.11 19.30 -40.23
C ILE A 27 3.71 18.88 -39.76
N SER A 28 3.29 17.66 -40.07
CA SER A 28 1.99 17.13 -39.61
C SER A 28 1.89 17.04 -38.09
N HIS A 29 3.01 16.88 -37.39
CA HIS A 29 3.07 16.86 -35.91
C HIS A 29 2.56 18.17 -35.29
N SER A 30 2.85 19.30 -35.92
CA SER A 30 2.54 20.62 -35.36
C SER A 30 1.06 20.83 -35.11
N SER A 31 0.16 20.26 -35.90
CA SER A 31 -1.29 20.36 -35.71
C SER A 31 -1.78 19.59 -34.48
N ALA A 32 -1.26 18.38 -34.28
CA ALA A 32 -1.60 17.54 -33.13
C ALA A 32 -0.99 18.06 -31.83
N GLU A 33 0.28 18.52 -31.87
CA GLU A 33 1.00 19.04 -30.71
C GLU A 33 0.37 20.32 -30.14
N ARG A 34 -0.17 21.18 -31.00
CA ARG A 34 -0.86 22.41 -30.56
C ARG A 34 -2.05 22.13 -29.64
N VAL A 35 -2.72 21.01 -29.84
CA VAL A 35 -3.84 20.57 -28.99
C VAL A 35 -3.28 19.75 -27.82
N ALA A 36 -2.56 18.68 -28.11
CA ALA A 36 -2.13 17.69 -27.12
C ALA A 36 -1.22 18.29 -26.04
N GLN A 37 -0.25 19.14 -26.40
CA GLN A 37 0.66 19.73 -25.43
C GLN A 37 -0.04 20.84 -24.61
N ALA A 38 -0.71 21.79 -25.26
CA ALA A 38 -1.36 22.88 -24.58
C ALA A 38 -2.41 22.39 -23.59
N ASP A 39 -3.29 21.48 -24.03
CA ASP A 39 -4.32 20.91 -23.17
C ASP A 39 -3.75 20.07 -22.02
N SER A 40 -2.63 19.37 -22.26
CA SER A 40 -1.96 18.59 -21.22
C SER A 40 -1.39 19.48 -20.13
N PHE A 41 -0.72 20.58 -20.46
CA PHE A 41 -0.18 21.52 -19.47
C PHE A 41 -1.28 22.20 -18.66
N ILE A 42 -2.36 22.64 -19.31
CA ILE A 42 -3.51 23.23 -18.62
C ILE A 42 -4.17 22.21 -17.68
N ALA A 43 -4.37 20.98 -18.16
CA ALA A 43 -4.96 19.92 -17.36
C ALA A 43 -4.07 19.56 -16.16
N LEU A 44 -2.75 19.46 -16.35
CA LEU A 44 -1.78 19.18 -15.29
C LEU A 44 -1.77 20.27 -14.22
N ASP A 45 -1.70 21.53 -14.62
CA ASP A 45 -1.77 22.65 -13.66
C ASP A 45 -3.03 22.57 -12.80
N HIS A 46 -4.19 22.42 -13.44
CA HIS A 46 -5.44 22.28 -12.71
C HIS A 46 -5.44 21.06 -11.76
N MET A 47 -4.91 19.92 -12.20
CA MET A 47 -4.81 18.70 -11.37
C MET A 47 -3.91 18.93 -10.15
N PHE A 48 -2.76 19.60 -10.33
CA PHE A 48 -1.87 19.93 -9.22
C PHE A 48 -2.51 20.89 -8.23
N GLN A 49 -3.20 21.93 -8.70
CA GLN A 49 -3.96 22.83 -7.83
C GLN A 49 -5.03 22.11 -7.02
N CYS A 50 -5.69 21.12 -7.62
CA CYS A 50 -6.64 20.26 -6.90
C CYS A 50 -5.96 19.39 -5.85
N LEU A 51 -4.80 18.79 -6.18
CA LEU A 51 -4.03 17.95 -5.24
C LEU A 51 -3.49 18.74 -4.06
N ILE A 52 -2.95 19.95 -4.31
CA ILE A 52 -2.48 20.85 -3.25
C ILE A 52 -3.61 21.11 -2.25
N ARG A 53 -4.80 21.49 -2.73
CA ARG A 53 -5.95 21.73 -1.84
C ARG A 53 -6.37 20.49 -1.04
N VAL A 54 -6.25 19.29 -1.62
CA VAL A 54 -6.57 18.04 -0.90
C VAL A 54 -5.54 17.78 0.19
N ILE A 55 -4.26 17.99 -0.09
CA ILE A 55 -3.17 17.77 0.88
C ILE A 55 -3.23 18.80 2.00
N ASP A 56 -3.42 20.08 1.67
CA ASP A 56 -3.53 21.16 2.66
C ASP A 56 -4.75 20.99 3.59
N GLY A 57 -5.84 20.43 3.05
CA GLY A 57 -7.06 20.17 3.81
C GLY A 57 -7.13 18.79 4.45
N LEU A 58 -6.06 17.98 4.40
CA LEU A 58 -6.06 16.61 4.90
C LEU A 58 -6.23 16.56 6.42
N GLN A 59 -7.30 15.87 6.87
CA GLN A 59 -7.55 15.64 8.29
C GLN A 59 -7.15 14.23 8.67
N LEU A 60 -6.27 14.10 9.66
CA LEU A 60 -5.78 12.83 10.18
C LEU A 60 -6.45 12.53 11.53
N TYR A 61 -6.90 11.31 11.68
CA TYR A 61 -7.50 10.80 12.93
C TYR A 61 -6.71 9.59 13.44
N PRO A 62 -5.53 9.78 14.06
CA PRO A 62 -4.62 8.68 14.43
C PRO A 62 -5.26 7.62 15.31
N ALA A 63 -6.07 8.05 16.29
CA ALA A 63 -6.81 7.14 17.17
C ALA A 63 -7.79 6.25 16.39
N ARG A 64 -8.48 6.83 15.38
CA ARG A 64 -9.40 6.06 14.53
C ARG A 64 -8.64 5.13 13.57
N MET A 65 -7.48 5.56 13.07
CA MET A 65 -6.62 4.72 12.23
C MET A 65 -6.14 3.50 13.02
N MET A 66 -5.68 3.68 14.25
CA MET A 66 -5.27 2.59 15.12
C MET A 66 -6.46 1.66 15.47
N ALA A 67 -7.63 2.21 15.77
CA ALA A 67 -8.83 1.40 16.00
C ALA A 67 -9.21 0.56 14.77
N ASN A 68 -9.07 1.11 13.56
CA ASN A 68 -9.32 0.38 12.32
C ASN A 68 -8.29 -0.73 12.08
N LEU A 69 -7.01 -0.49 12.38
CA LEU A 69 -5.95 -1.49 12.30
C LEU A 69 -6.24 -2.68 13.21
N ASN A 70 -6.70 -2.41 14.44
CA ASN A 70 -7.01 -3.41 15.46
C ASN A 70 -8.38 -4.07 15.28
N LYS A 71 -9.20 -3.62 14.32
CA LYS A 71 -10.56 -4.12 14.12
C LYS A 71 -10.62 -5.63 13.89
N THR A 72 -9.62 -6.19 13.26
CA THR A 72 -9.51 -7.63 12.98
C THR A 72 -8.79 -8.42 14.10
N ARG A 73 -8.52 -7.80 15.26
CA ARG A 73 -7.85 -8.42 16.41
C ARG A 73 -6.52 -9.10 16.06
N GLY A 74 -5.74 -8.47 15.16
CA GLY A 74 -4.40 -8.93 14.81
C GLY A 74 -4.32 -9.89 13.62
N LEU A 75 -5.41 -10.20 12.91
CA LEU A 75 -5.40 -11.09 11.74
C LEU A 75 -4.52 -10.57 10.59
N ILE A 76 -4.26 -9.27 10.53
CA ILE A 76 -3.37 -8.66 9.54
C ILE A 76 -1.93 -9.20 9.61
N PHE A 77 -1.52 -9.75 10.76
CA PHE A 77 -0.19 -10.31 10.97
C PHE A 77 -0.06 -11.79 10.61
N SER A 78 -1.12 -12.45 10.16
CA SER A 78 -1.17 -13.89 9.92
C SER A 78 -0.09 -14.40 8.97
N SER A 79 0.27 -13.64 7.94
CA SER A 79 1.34 -14.02 7.01
C SER A 79 2.74 -14.01 7.66
N LYS A 80 3.01 -13.05 8.55
CA LYS A 80 4.27 -13.01 9.30
C LYS A 80 4.38 -14.17 10.28
N VAL A 81 3.27 -14.50 10.96
CA VAL A 81 3.20 -15.67 11.85
C VAL A 81 3.46 -16.97 11.09
N LEU A 82 2.86 -17.13 9.90
CA LEU A 82 3.11 -18.30 9.05
C LEU A 82 4.59 -18.47 8.72
N LEU A 83 5.25 -17.40 8.31
CA LEU A 83 6.68 -17.44 7.99
C LEU A 83 7.52 -17.76 9.23
N ALA A 84 7.21 -17.13 10.37
CA ALA A 84 7.92 -17.41 11.62
C ALA A 84 7.75 -18.86 12.09
N LEU A 85 6.59 -19.47 11.91
CA LEU A 85 6.38 -20.90 12.20
C LEU A 85 7.23 -21.79 11.29
N VAL A 86 7.29 -21.50 9.99
CA VAL A 86 8.15 -22.24 9.05
C VAL A 86 9.63 -22.12 9.43
N ASP A 87 10.05 -20.93 9.88
CA ASP A 87 11.44 -20.70 10.33
C ASP A 87 11.81 -21.52 11.58
N THR A 88 10.83 -21.97 12.38
CA THR A 88 11.07 -22.91 13.50
C THR A 88 11.25 -24.37 13.07
N GLY A 89 11.13 -24.67 11.77
CA GLY A 89 11.30 -26.01 11.19
C GLY A 89 10.01 -26.81 11.01
N ILE A 90 8.84 -26.21 11.26
CA ILE A 90 7.53 -26.84 10.96
C ILE A 90 7.31 -26.83 9.45
N THR A 91 6.63 -27.87 8.91
CA THR A 91 6.27 -27.88 7.49
C THR A 91 5.32 -26.71 7.17
N ARG A 92 5.35 -26.24 5.93
CA ARG A 92 4.49 -25.13 5.52
C ARG A 92 3.00 -25.48 5.64
N GLU A 93 2.64 -26.72 5.39
CA GLU A 93 1.27 -27.22 5.51
C GLU A 93 0.79 -27.20 6.95
N ASP A 94 1.61 -27.67 7.89
CA ASP A 94 1.28 -27.65 9.33
C ASP A 94 1.23 -26.22 9.87
N ALA A 95 2.18 -25.37 9.50
CA ALA A 95 2.18 -23.96 9.87
C ALA A 95 0.90 -23.25 9.35
N TYR A 96 0.51 -23.54 8.11
CA TYR A 96 -0.71 -23.00 7.53
C TYR A 96 -1.97 -23.48 8.29
N ALA A 97 -2.05 -24.75 8.66
CA ALA A 97 -3.16 -25.28 9.43
C ALA A 97 -3.29 -24.58 10.80
N ILE A 98 -2.19 -24.42 11.54
CA ILE A 98 -2.15 -23.73 12.82
C ILE A 98 -2.66 -22.27 12.68
N VAL A 99 -2.11 -21.55 11.72
CA VAL A 99 -2.48 -20.15 11.47
C VAL A 99 -3.94 -20.03 11.07
N GLN A 100 -4.39 -20.87 10.13
CA GLN A 100 -5.75 -20.84 9.60
C GLN A 100 -6.80 -21.14 10.69
N GLU A 101 -6.61 -22.20 11.50
CA GLU A 101 -7.55 -22.56 12.54
C GLU A 101 -7.72 -21.43 13.55
N ASN A 102 -6.62 -20.87 14.06
CA ASN A 102 -6.63 -19.77 15.03
C ASN A 102 -7.20 -18.47 14.42
N ALA A 103 -6.84 -18.17 13.17
CA ALA A 103 -7.35 -17.00 12.46
C ALA A 103 -8.84 -17.09 12.19
N MET A 104 -9.34 -18.25 11.74
CA MET A 104 -10.76 -18.45 11.47
C MET A 104 -11.61 -18.43 12.74
N ALA A 105 -11.09 -18.93 13.87
CA ALA A 105 -11.76 -18.81 15.15
C ALA A 105 -11.91 -17.33 15.57
N THR A 106 -10.83 -16.56 15.46
CA THR A 106 -10.85 -15.11 15.73
C THR A 106 -11.81 -14.38 14.78
N TRP A 107 -11.76 -14.73 13.47
CA TRP A 107 -12.60 -14.09 12.46
C TRP A 107 -14.09 -14.30 12.70
N ARG A 108 -14.51 -15.51 13.05
CA ARG A 108 -15.92 -15.81 13.37
C ARG A 108 -16.43 -14.93 14.51
N GLU A 109 -15.67 -14.81 15.61
CA GLU A 109 -16.04 -13.95 16.72
C GLU A 109 -16.09 -12.45 16.35
N VAL A 110 -15.18 -12.01 15.46
CA VAL A 110 -15.23 -10.64 14.91
C VAL A 110 -16.51 -10.42 14.10
N GLN A 111 -16.91 -11.40 13.26
CA GLN A 111 -18.14 -11.31 12.45
C GLN A 111 -19.40 -11.34 13.32
N ASP A 112 -19.40 -12.19 14.34
CA ASP A 112 -20.53 -12.33 15.26
C ASP A 112 -20.60 -11.18 16.29
N CYS A 113 -19.67 -10.21 16.23
CA CYS A 113 -19.55 -9.11 17.18
C CYS A 113 -19.43 -9.57 18.65
N VAL A 114 -18.88 -10.75 18.88
CA VAL A 114 -18.65 -11.34 20.20
C VAL A 114 -17.27 -10.96 20.71
N SER A 115 -17.17 -10.66 22.01
CA SER A 115 -15.86 -10.47 22.65
C SER A 115 -15.15 -11.81 22.77
N GLY A 116 -13.84 -11.83 22.50
CA GLY A 116 -13.02 -13.03 22.59
C GLY A 116 -11.53 -12.70 22.45
N PRO A 117 -10.67 -13.70 22.60
CA PRO A 117 -9.23 -13.50 22.53
C PRO A 117 -8.79 -12.99 21.15
N THR A 118 -7.70 -12.26 21.15
CA THR A 118 -7.01 -11.81 19.93
C THR A 118 -6.36 -13.00 19.23
N PHE A 119 -6.01 -12.81 17.96
CA PHE A 119 -5.28 -13.83 17.22
C PHE A 119 -3.93 -14.18 17.88
N LYS A 120 -3.26 -13.18 18.46
CA LYS A 120 -2.03 -13.38 19.22
C LYS A 120 -2.25 -14.27 20.45
N GLU A 121 -3.22 -13.96 21.29
CA GLU A 121 -3.54 -14.73 22.50
C GLU A 121 -3.94 -16.17 22.19
N ARG A 122 -4.59 -16.42 21.03
CA ARG A 122 -4.89 -17.77 20.57
C ARG A 122 -3.63 -18.55 20.19
N LEU A 123 -2.69 -17.90 19.49
CA LEU A 123 -1.42 -18.52 19.13
C LEU A 123 -0.58 -18.84 20.38
N GLU A 124 -0.57 -17.95 21.37
CA GLU A 124 0.12 -18.18 22.65
C GLU A 124 -0.48 -19.36 23.43
N ALA A 125 -1.76 -19.59 23.30
CA ALA A 125 -2.47 -20.70 23.93
C ALA A 125 -2.40 -22.02 23.13
N ASP A 126 -2.01 -21.97 21.85
CA ASP A 126 -1.94 -23.16 21.00
C ASP A 126 -0.59 -23.90 21.21
N PRO A 127 -0.61 -25.13 21.79
CA PRO A 127 0.62 -25.89 22.06
C PRO A 127 1.42 -26.24 20.81
N ARG A 128 0.85 -26.14 19.64
CA ARG A 128 1.52 -26.39 18.34
C ARG A 128 2.31 -25.17 17.87
N CYS A 129 2.05 -23.99 18.45
CA CYS A 129 2.78 -22.75 18.11
C CYS A 129 4.17 -22.78 18.77
N THR A 130 5.18 -22.99 17.94
CA THR A 130 6.59 -23.08 18.39
C THR A 130 7.32 -21.75 18.33
N VAL A 131 6.65 -20.66 17.96
CA VAL A 131 7.21 -19.31 17.94
C VAL A 131 7.32 -18.78 19.36
N SER A 132 8.49 -18.23 19.73
CA SER A 132 8.68 -17.65 21.08
C SER A 132 7.79 -16.44 21.32
N GLN A 133 7.49 -16.18 22.61
CA GLN A 133 6.70 -15.01 23.02
C GLN A 133 7.31 -13.70 22.49
N GLU A 134 8.63 -13.55 22.66
CA GLU A 134 9.35 -12.35 22.22
C GLU A 134 9.20 -12.14 20.71
N LYS A 135 9.22 -13.25 19.92
CA LYS A 135 9.05 -13.17 18.46
C LYS A 135 7.61 -12.86 18.07
N LEU A 136 6.63 -13.35 18.82
CA LEU A 136 5.24 -12.96 18.63
C LEU A 136 5.04 -11.46 18.95
N ASP A 137 5.66 -10.95 20.02
CA ASP A 137 5.59 -9.52 20.37
C ASP A 137 6.13 -8.64 19.23
N GLU A 138 7.25 -9.02 18.61
CA GLU A 138 7.80 -8.34 17.43
C GLU A 138 6.87 -8.40 16.23
N ILE A 139 6.31 -9.58 15.92
CA ILE A 139 5.43 -9.78 14.77
C ILE A 139 4.17 -8.94 14.88
N PHE A 140 3.61 -8.84 16.08
CA PHE A 140 2.36 -8.11 16.33
C PHE A 140 2.57 -6.61 16.58
N ASP A 141 3.81 -6.12 16.50
CA ASP A 141 4.10 -4.69 16.49
C ASP A 141 3.81 -4.10 15.10
N PRO A 142 2.83 -3.18 14.98
CA PRO A 142 2.54 -2.54 13.70
C PRO A 142 3.69 -1.66 13.18
N TRP A 143 4.58 -1.17 14.05
CA TRP A 143 5.71 -0.34 13.66
C TRP A 143 6.80 -1.12 12.92
N ASP A 144 6.83 -2.44 13.05
CA ASP A 144 7.76 -3.28 12.31
C ASP A 144 7.58 -3.20 10.78
N PHE A 145 6.38 -2.82 10.30
CA PHE A 145 6.16 -2.53 8.87
C PHE A 145 6.85 -1.25 8.39
N LEU A 146 7.29 -0.39 9.29
CA LEU A 146 7.87 0.92 8.98
C LEU A 146 9.40 0.96 9.13
N THR A 147 10.07 -0.17 9.31
CA THR A 147 11.52 -0.26 9.53
C THR A 147 12.38 0.39 8.45
N ARG A 148 11.84 0.56 7.25
CA ARG A 148 12.54 1.18 6.10
C ARG A 148 11.95 2.52 5.66
N ILE A 149 11.08 3.12 6.46
CA ILE A 149 10.40 4.36 6.07
C ILE A 149 11.39 5.52 5.92
N ASP A 150 12.40 5.57 6.80
CA ASP A 150 13.43 6.61 6.78
C ASP A 150 14.20 6.64 5.46
N THR A 151 14.45 5.47 4.84
CA THR A 151 15.09 5.40 3.52
C THR A 151 14.31 6.17 2.44
N VAL A 152 12.98 6.23 2.55
CA VAL A 152 12.14 6.98 1.61
C VAL A 152 12.28 8.48 1.84
N PHE A 153 12.29 8.91 3.10
CA PHE A 153 12.47 10.33 3.46
C PHE A 153 13.88 10.81 3.13
N ASP A 154 14.91 10.03 3.42
CA ASP A 154 16.30 10.33 3.06
C ASP A 154 16.46 10.56 1.53
N ARG A 155 15.80 9.73 0.72
CA ARG A 155 15.78 9.91 -0.74
C ARG A 155 15.04 11.17 -1.16
N LEU A 156 13.96 11.52 -0.47
CA LEU A 156 13.20 12.73 -0.76
C LEU A 156 14.01 13.99 -0.46
N GLU A 157 14.74 14.00 0.67
CA GLU A 157 15.62 15.12 1.04
C GLU A 157 16.80 15.31 0.07
N GLN A 158 17.23 14.25 -0.60
CA GLN A 158 18.29 14.32 -1.62
C GLN A 158 17.81 14.86 -2.96
N LEU A 159 16.48 15.00 -3.18
CA LEU A 159 15.95 15.58 -4.40
C LEU A 159 16.12 17.12 -4.34
N SER A 160 17.04 17.64 -5.14
CA SER A 160 17.11 19.08 -5.40
C SER A 160 16.15 19.43 -6.54
N PHE A 161 15.21 20.31 -6.29
CA PHE A 161 14.36 20.90 -7.32
C PHE A 161 15.02 22.23 -7.74
N GLU A 162 15.95 22.17 -8.69
CA GLU A 162 16.47 23.34 -9.39
C GLU A 162 15.53 23.80 -10.52
#